data_999962e606e09ad2c692b2800a2c992c
#
_entry.id   999962e606e09ad2c692b2800a2c992c
#
_cell.length_a   1.000
_cell.length_b   1.000
_cell.length_c   1.000
_cell.angle_alpha   90.00
_cell.angle_beta   90.00
_cell.angle_gamma   90.00
#
_symmetry.space_group_name_H-M   'P 1'
#
loop_
_entity.id
_entity.type
_entity.pdbx_description
1 polymer ?
#
loop_
_entity_poly.entity_id
_entity_poly.type
_entity_poly.pdbx_seq_one_letter_code
_entity_poly.pdbx_strand_id
1 'polypeptide(L)'
;MVLRSDRRATGPGDRRAEHLARGPGRRSGEALRRPLLPSNGNRAVRGGVLADSRFSQLPTIIPRGDLLVLNTTRVRHARLLGTRPSGAPAEVLLIHPDTNGDWVAMGKPGSALQPGKRIALGDGVEIETVEVLADGHRRVRILGATAADAIARFGRLPLPPYIAREPTAADDERYQTVYARVEGSVAAPTAGLHFTSELLDALSAKGVLISGLDLRVGPGTFKPVETDDPREHRMHPESYEISPRLAGLVEVVREQGGRVWAVGTTVVRALESAAQPDGTIRSGSGQTSLMITPGYPFRVVDRLLTNFHLPRSTLLMLVSAFAGHELAMAAYAHAVSERYRFYSYGDAMVIL
;
A
#
# COMPACT_ATOMS: atom_id res chain seq x y z
N MET A 1 6.09 12.73 -12.50
CA MET A 1 7.12 13.38 -11.69
C MET A 1 7.64 12.40 -10.67
N VAL A 2 8.95 12.38 -10.46
CA VAL A 2 9.60 11.51 -9.47
C VAL A 2 10.01 12.35 -8.27
N LEU A 3 9.67 11.91 -7.05
CA LEU A 3 9.87 12.68 -5.82
C LEU A 3 10.89 12.00 -4.90
N ARG A 4 11.95 12.69 -4.53
CA ARG A 4 12.85 12.25 -3.46
C ARG A 4 12.19 12.48 -2.11
N SER A 5 12.19 11.44 -1.28
CA SER A 5 11.74 11.53 0.09
C SER A 5 12.70 12.39 0.91
N ASP A 6 12.16 13.32 1.69
CA ASP A 6 12.96 14.13 2.62
C ASP A 6 13.34 13.34 3.89
N ARG A 7 12.73 12.18 4.12
CA ARG A 7 13.05 11.28 5.24
C ARG A 7 14.27 10.42 4.92
N ARG A 8 15.25 10.40 5.80
CA ARG A 8 16.45 9.55 5.65
C ARG A 8 16.09 8.07 5.79
N ALA A 9 16.65 7.22 4.92
CA ALA A 9 16.57 5.78 5.09
C ALA A 9 17.37 5.34 6.33
N THR A 10 16.83 4.42 7.12
CA THR A 10 17.53 3.82 8.25
C THR A 10 17.75 2.34 7.95
N GLY A 11 18.96 1.98 7.53
CA GLY A 11 19.43 0.60 7.47
C GLY A 11 19.84 0.09 6.09
N PRO A 12 20.63 -0.99 6.03
CA PRO A 12 21.29 -1.51 4.84
C PRO A 12 20.40 -2.38 3.91
N GLY A 13 19.08 -2.23 3.95
CA GLY A 13 18.13 -3.02 3.12
C GLY A 13 17.99 -2.57 1.67
N ASP A 14 18.71 -1.55 1.23
CA ASP A 14 18.37 -0.73 0.06
C ASP A 14 19.06 -1.13 -1.27
N ARG A 15 19.76 -2.27 -1.34
CA ARG A 15 20.59 -2.61 -2.50
C ARG A 15 20.04 -3.74 -3.36
N ARG A 16 18.82 -3.66 -3.86
CA ARG A 16 18.33 -4.61 -4.89
C ARG A 16 17.60 -3.96 -6.07
N ALA A 17 17.99 -2.75 -6.46
CA ALA A 17 17.58 -2.17 -7.76
C ALA A 17 18.32 -2.81 -8.95
N GLU A 18 19.41 -3.54 -8.71
CA GLU A 18 20.29 -4.07 -9.78
C GLU A 18 19.68 -5.20 -10.62
N HIS A 19 18.61 -5.85 -10.15
CA HIS A 19 17.95 -6.93 -10.92
C HIS A 19 17.01 -6.45 -12.03
N LEU A 20 16.66 -5.15 -12.09
CA LEU A 20 15.79 -4.58 -13.14
C LEU A 20 16.57 -4.23 -14.44
N ALA A 21 17.89 -4.22 -14.40
CA ALA A 21 18.74 -3.69 -15.49
C ALA A 21 19.16 -4.71 -16.57
N ARG A 22 18.66 -5.95 -16.57
CA ARG A 22 19.02 -6.96 -17.59
C ARG A 22 17.87 -7.26 -18.53
N GLY A 23 17.55 -6.31 -19.41
CA GLY A 23 16.85 -6.53 -20.68
C GLY A 23 17.79 -6.16 -21.84
N PRO A 24 17.64 -6.74 -23.07
CA PRO A 24 18.60 -6.57 -24.14
C PRO A 24 18.67 -5.13 -24.62
N GLY A 25 19.88 -4.61 -24.74
CA GLY A 25 20.20 -3.22 -25.03
C GLY A 25 19.65 -2.70 -26.35
N ARG A 26 19.18 -1.46 -26.32
CA ARG A 26 19.17 -0.55 -27.47
C ARG A 26 19.56 0.86 -27.03
N ARG A 27 20.24 1.53 -27.97
CA ARG A 27 21.02 2.76 -27.85
C ARG A 27 20.20 4.01 -27.53
N SER A 28 20.91 4.94 -26.90
CA SER A 28 20.58 6.34 -26.64
C SER A 28 20.04 7.13 -27.82
N GLY A 29 19.12 8.05 -27.56
CA GLY A 29 18.66 9.05 -28.51
C GLY A 29 17.74 10.09 -27.89
N GLU A 30 18.26 11.29 -27.72
CA GLU A 30 17.63 12.62 -27.72
C GLU A 30 16.37 12.96 -26.88
N ALA A 31 16.57 13.98 -26.09
CA ALA A 31 15.57 14.71 -25.33
C ALA A 31 14.55 15.43 -26.23
N LEU A 32 13.26 15.19 -26.01
CA LEU A 32 12.17 15.95 -26.59
C LEU A 32 11.36 16.66 -25.50
N ARG A 33 11.51 17.98 -25.46
CA ARG A 33 10.64 18.88 -24.72
C ARG A 33 9.43 19.25 -25.56
N ARG A 34 8.20 18.96 -25.09
CA ARG A 34 6.98 19.64 -25.56
C ARG A 34 5.87 19.59 -24.50
N PRO A 35 5.03 20.65 -24.38
CA PRO A 35 4.03 20.79 -23.33
C PRO A 35 2.71 20.07 -23.66
N LEU A 36 1.99 19.69 -22.62
CA LEU A 36 0.71 18.98 -22.67
C LEU A 36 -0.47 19.93 -22.80
N LEU A 37 -1.46 19.57 -23.61
CA LEU A 37 -2.81 20.15 -23.66
C LEU A 37 -3.89 19.07 -23.45
N PRO A 38 -5.15 19.46 -23.12
CA PRO A 38 -6.08 18.71 -22.28
C PRO A 38 -7.17 17.90 -23.00
N SER A 39 -7.78 17.03 -22.21
CA SER A 39 -9.18 16.59 -22.11
C SER A 39 -9.78 15.56 -23.06
N ASN A 40 -10.47 14.64 -22.38
CA ASN A 40 -11.61 13.80 -22.73
C ASN A 40 -11.43 12.59 -23.67
N GLY A 41 -11.66 11.41 -23.08
CA GLY A 41 -11.96 10.17 -23.78
C GLY A 41 -10.72 9.41 -24.27
N ASN A 42 -10.43 8.25 -23.68
CA ASN A 42 -9.29 7.39 -24.00
C ASN A 42 -7.92 8.04 -23.74
N ARG A 43 -7.41 7.90 -22.53
CA ARG A 43 -6.05 8.35 -22.15
C ARG A 43 -4.98 7.47 -22.81
N ALA A 44 -4.70 7.70 -24.08
CA ALA A 44 -3.41 7.39 -24.66
C ALA A 44 -2.46 8.52 -24.26
N VAL A 45 -1.67 8.35 -23.18
CA VAL A 45 -0.63 9.30 -22.80
C VAL A 45 0.54 9.13 -23.78
N ARG A 46 0.53 9.89 -24.87
CA ARG A 46 1.68 10.05 -25.75
C ARG A 46 2.46 11.29 -25.28
N GLY A 47 3.69 11.11 -24.78
CA GLY A 47 4.64 12.20 -24.53
C GLY A 47 4.60 12.80 -23.12
N GLY A 48 4.53 12.00 -22.06
CA GLY A 48 4.69 12.48 -20.70
C GLY A 48 6.12 12.96 -20.42
N VAL A 49 6.27 14.09 -19.72
CA VAL A 49 7.56 14.63 -19.29
C VAL A 49 7.89 14.09 -17.89
N LEU A 50 9.08 13.50 -17.74
CA LEU A 50 9.63 13.16 -16.43
C LEU A 50 10.28 14.39 -15.82
N ALA A 51 10.04 14.62 -14.54
CA ALA A 51 10.68 15.69 -13.77
C ALA A 51 11.01 15.20 -12.37
N ASP A 52 12.17 15.60 -11.87
CA ASP A 52 12.60 15.35 -10.50
C ASP A 52 12.14 16.46 -9.58
N SER A 53 11.79 16.10 -8.34
CA SER A 53 11.39 17.04 -7.31
C SER A 53 11.63 16.46 -5.92
N ARG A 54 11.32 17.22 -4.87
CA ARG A 54 11.31 16.77 -3.49
C ARG A 54 9.88 16.61 -2.99
N PHE A 55 9.68 15.70 -2.07
CA PHE A 55 8.35 15.45 -1.50
C PHE A 55 7.79 16.70 -0.77
N SER A 56 8.65 17.46 -0.11
CA SER A 56 8.32 18.74 0.52
C SER A 56 7.77 19.81 -0.44
N GLN A 57 7.95 19.65 -1.75
CA GLN A 57 7.41 20.55 -2.77
C GLN A 57 5.97 20.24 -3.19
N LEU A 58 5.31 19.23 -2.60
CA LEU A 58 3.90 18.92 -2.90
C LEU A 58 2.96 20.13 -2.82
N PRO A 59 3.12 21.08 -1.86
CA PRO A 59 2.29 22.28 -1.86
C PRO A 59 2.41 23.16 -3.12
N THR A 60 3.49 23.05 -3.88
CA THR A 60 3.60 23.75 -5.17
C THR A 60 2.95 22.99 -6.34
N ILE A 61 2.74 21.68 -6.15
CA ILE A 61 2.25 20.74 -7.19
C ILE A 61 0.74 20.57 -7.11
N ILE A 62 0.17 20.41 -5.89
CA ILE A 62 -1.25 20.18 -5.70
C ILE A 62 -1.98 21.53 -5.70
N PRO A 63 -2.92 21.77 -6.62
CA PRO A 63 -3.68 23.02 -6.67
C PRO A 63 -4.58 23.22 -5.45
N ARG A 64 -4.90 24.47 -5.15
CA ARG A 64 -6.00 24.83 -4.26
C ARG A 64 -7.32 24.25 -4.80
N GLY A 65 -8.17 23.75 -3.91
CA GLY A 65 -9.49 23.18 -4.26
C GLY A 65 -9.44 21.72 -4.69
N ASP A 66 -8.26 21.13 -4.90
CA ASP A 66 -8.14 19.69 -5.10
C ASP A 66 -8.32 18.92 -3.79
N LEU A 67 -8.76 17.66 -3.88
CA LEU A 67 -8.97 16.76 -2.75
C LEU A 67 -7.84 15.71 -2.68
N LEU A 68 -7.11 15.70 -1.57
CA LEU A 68 -6.11 14.69 -1.24
C LEU A 68 -6.73 13.62 -0.34
N VAL A 69 -6.81 12.39 -0.84
CA VAL A 69 -7.39 11.25 -0.11
C VAL A 69 -6.29 10.35 0.43
N LEU A 70 -6.34 10.08 1.74
CA LEU A 70 -5.36 9.32 2.50
C LEU A 70 -5.97 7.99 3.00
N ASN A 71 -5.16 6.95 3.16
CA ASN A 71 -5.58 5.76 3.90
C ASN A 71 -5.17 5.89 5.37
N THR A 72 -6.15 5.98 6.27
CA THR A 72 -5.96 6.24 7.70
C THR A 72 -5.76 4.98 8.53
N THR A 73 -5.60 3.84 7.88
CA THR A 73 -5.36 2.58 8.57
C THR A 73 -4.06 2.61 9.38
N ARG A 74 -4.07 1.90 10.52
CA ARG A 74 -2.92 1.72 11.42
C ARG A 74 -2.44 0.28 11.38
N VAL A 75 -1.13 0.09 11.28
CA VAL A 75 -0.53 -1.25 11.33
C VAL A 75 -0.61 -1.79 12.75
N ARG A 76 -1.14 -3.00 12.87
CA ARG A 76 -1.19 -3.71 14.15
C ARG A 76 0.12 -4.45 14.40
N HIS A 77 0.64 -4.42 15.63
CA HIS A 77 1.81 -5.21 16.06
C HIS A 77 1.44 -6.69 16.24
N ALA A 78 0.88 -7.31 15.22
CA ALA A 78 0.28 -8.64 15.30
C ALA A 78 1.18 -9.78 14.79
N ARG A 79 2.49 -9.55 14.66
CA ARG A 79 3.50 -10.56 14.40
C ARG A 79 3.96 -11.15 15.72
N LEU A 80 3.64 -12.41 15.97
CA LEU A 80 3.92 -13.13 17.20
C LEU A 80 5.02 -14.17 16.97
N LEU A 81 6.08 -14.10 17.74
CA LEU A 81 7.18 -15.08 17.71
C LEU A 81 7.02 -16.04 18.89
N GLY A 82 7.12 -17.31 18.62
CA GLY A 82 6.98 -18.32 19.65
C GLY A 82 7.79 -19.58 19.35
N THR A 83 7.65 -20.57 20.21
CA THR A 83 8.35 -21.85 20.15
C THR A 83 7.38 -23.01 20.00
N ARG A 84 7.75 -23.96 19.16
CA ARG A 84 7.05 -25.25 19.01
C ARG A 84 7.37 -26.16 20.19
N PRO A 85 6.59 -27.23 20.45
CA PRO A 85 6.92 -28.22 21.46
C PRO A 85 8.31 -28.83 21.32
N SER A 86 8.88 -28.83 20.12
CA SER A 86 10.26 -29.29 19.86
C SER A 86 11.36 -28.29 20.24
N GLY A 87 10.99 -27.10 20.77
CA GLY A 87 11.91 -26.00 21.04
C GLY A 87 12.26 -25.13 19.81
N ALA A 88 11.85 -25.54 18.62
CA ALA A 88 12.18 -24.79 17.40
C ALA A 88 11.29 -23.55 17.22
N PRO A 89 11.80 -22.45 16.64
CA PRO A 89 11.05 -21.22 16.50
C PRO A 89 9.88 -21.34 15.51
N ALA A 90 8.87 -20.52 15.72
CA ALA A 90 7.75 -20.33 14.81
C ALA A 90 7.27 -18.87 14.85
N GLU A 91 6.67 -18.43 13.75
CA GLU A 91 6.10 -17.10 13.59
C GLU A 91 4.64 -17.22 13.20
N VAL A 92 3.79 -16.42 13.85
CA VAL A 92 2.37 -16.27 13.52
C VAL A 92 2.07 -14.80 13.30
N LEU A 93 1.48 -14.45 12.16
CA LEU A 93 0.97 -13.12 11.87
C LEU A 93 -0.55 -13.17 11.91
N LEU A 94 -1.15 -12.54 12.90
CA LEU A 94 -2.60 -12.37 12.99
C LEU A 94 -3.07 -11.33 11.96
N ILE A 95 -4.05 -11.71 11.15
CA ILE A 95 -4.54 -10.85 10.05
C ILE A 95 -5.78 -10.09 10.48
N HIS A 96 -6.84 -10.81 10.82
CA HIS A 96 -8.10 -10.23 11.30
C HIS A 96 -8.82 -11.19 12.25
N PRO A 97 -9.70 -10.67 13.12
CA PRO A 97 -10.59 -11.52 13.90
C PRO A 97 -11.49 -12.35 12.99
N ASP A 98 -11.81 -13.56 13.45
CA ASP A 98 -12.76 -14.49 12.85
C ASP A 98 -13.89 -14.75 13.84
N THR A 99 -14.76 -15.71 13.54
CA THR A 99 -15.86 -16.15 14.41
C THR A 99 -15.36 -16.76 15.71
N ASN A 100 -16.19 -16.71 16.74
CA ASN A 100 -15.95 -17.36 18.05
C ASN A 100 -14.67 -16.90 18.80
N GLY A 101 -14.17 -15.68 18.50
CA GLY A 101 -12.94 -15.17 19.12
C GLY A 101 -11.65 -15.70 18.52
N ASP A 102 -11.73 -16.56 17.52
CA ASP A 102 -10.59 -17.04 16.74
C ASP A 102 -10.06 -15.96 15.80
N TRP A 103 -8.91 -16.21 15.19
CA TRP A 103 -8.27 -15.26 14.25
C TRP A 103 -7.86 -15.96 12.97
N VAL A 104 -7.99 -15.25 11.85
CA VAL A 104 -7.31 -15.63 10.62
C VAL A 104 -5.85 -15.20 10.73
N ALA A 105 -4.94 -16.11 10.41
CA ALA A 105 -3.50 -15.91 10.54
C ALA A 105 -2.72 -16.58 9.41
N MET A 106 -1.50 -16.15 9.25
CA MET A 106 -0.46 -16.86 8.49
C MET A 106 0.79 -17.05 9.34
N GLY A 107 1.72 -17.90 8.93
CA GLY A 107 2.95 -18.04 9.71
C GLY A 107 3.97 -18.98 9.10
N LYS A 108 5.10 -19.11 9.79
CA LYS A 108 6.27 -19.86 9.37
C LYS A 108 6.84 -20.70 10.53
N PRO A 109 7.32 -21.91 10.23
CA PRO A 109 7.10 -22.70 9.01
C PRO A 109 5.65 -23.21 8.94
N GLY A 110 5.13 -23.45 7.74
CA GLY A 110 3.74 -23.94 7.56
C GLY A 110 3.47 -25.28 8.28
N SER A 111 4.49 -26.10 8.51
CA SER A 111 4.42 -27.35 9.28
C SER A 111 4.14 -27.12 10.78
N ALA A 112 4.41 -25.92 11.30
CA ALA A 112 4.11 -25.58 12.69
C ALA A 112 2.64 -25.17 12.90
N LEU A 113 1.95 -24.80 11.81
CA LEU A 113 0.57 -24.31 11.82
C LEU A 113 -0.37 -25.32 11.15
N GLN A 114 -0.31 -26.57 11.60
CA GLN A 114 -1.27 -27.63 11.23
C GLN A 114 -2.33 -27.76 12.33
N PRO A 115 -3.54 -28.20 12.03
CA PRO A 115 -4.60 -28.36 13.02
C PRO A 115 -4.14 -29.13 14.26
N GLY A 116 -4.50 -28.63 15.44
CA GLY A 116 -4.08 -29.18 16.74
C GLY A 116 -2.64 -28.87 17.17
N LYS A 117 -1.82 -28.21 16.30
CA LYS A 117 -0.47 -27.77 16.71
C LYS A 117 -0.54 -26.50 17.52
N ARG A 118 0.37 -26.41 18.51
CA ARG A 118 0.49 -25.26 19.40
C ARG A 118 1.85 -24.60 19.29
N ILE A 119 1.87 -23.30 19.50
CA ILE A 119 3.04 -22.44 19.55
C ILE A 119 2.97 -21.68 20.86
N ALA A 120 3.95 -21.88 21.73
CA ALA A 120 4.06 -21.18 23.00
C ALA A 120 4.65 -19.78 22.77
N LEU A 121 3.98 -18.75 23.28
CA LEU A 121 4.47 -17.35 23.24
C LEU A 121 5.25 -17.01 24.53
N GLY A 122 4.92 -17.64 25.63
CA GLY A 122 5.46 -17.39 26.97
C GLY A 122 4.34 -17.12 27.98
N ASP A 123 4.69 -17.17 29.27
CA ASP A 123 3.79 -16.87 30.39
C ASP A 123 2.43 -17.63 30.33
N GLY A 124 2.44 -18.88 29.87
CA GLY A 124 1.23 -19.68 29.73
C GLY A 124 0.31 -19.30 28.55
N VAL A 125 0.76 -18.39 27.66
CA VAL A 125 0.02 -18.01 26.46
C VAL A 125 0.48 -18.85 25.28
N GLU A 126 -0.47 -19.46 24.58
CA GLU A 126 -0.23 -20.31 23.40
C GLU A 126 -1.13 -19.89 22.23
N ILE A 127 -0.70 -20.23 21.03
CA ILE A 127 -1.53 -20.18 19.81
C ILE A 127 -1.75 -21.60 19.33
N GLU A 128 -3.02 -22.01 19.25
CA GLU A 128 -3.43 -23.28 18.66
C GLU A 128 -3.96 -23.07 17.24
N THR A 129 -3.50 -23.86 16.29
CA THR A 129 -4.09 -23.89 14.96
C THR A 129 -5.35 -24.77 15.00
N VAL A 130 -6.49 -24.17 14.69
CA VAL A 130 -7.80 -24.83 14.64
C VAL A 130 -8.01 -25.49 13.28
N GLU A 131 -7.71 -24.78 12.21
CA GLU A 131 -8.04 -25.19 10.85
C GLU A 131 -7.09 -24.55 9.81
N VAL A 132 -6.93 -25.24 8.66
CA VAL A 132 -6.31 -24.67 7.46
C VAL A 132 -7.44 -24.25 6.53
N LEU A 133 -7.52 -22.95 6.20
CA LEU A 133 -8.54 -22.40 5.34
C LEU A 133 -8.23 -22.67 3.85
N ALA A 134 -9.25 -22.57 3.01
CA ALA A 134 -9.14 -22.87 1.58
C ALA A 134 -8.15 -21.98 0.81
N ASP A 135 -7.90 -20.77 1.28
CA ASP A 135 -6.94 -19.80 0.72
C ASP A 135 -5.50 -20.00 1.25
N GLY A 136 -5.31 -21.03 2.09
CA GLY A 136 -4.03 -21.36 2.71
C GLY A 136 -3.73 -20.60 4.00
N HIS A 137 -4.59 -19.69 4.45
CA HIS A 137 -4.48 -19.10 5.79
C HIS A 137 -4.84 -20.12 6.87
N ARG A 138 -4.70 -19.74 8.12
CA ARG A 138 -4.97 -20.56 9.30
C ARG A 138 -6.02 -19.88 10.16
N ARG A 139 -6.99 -20.63 10.63
CA ARG A 139 -7.77 -20.22 11.80
C ARG A 139 -7.00 -20.63 13.04
N VAL A 140 -6.73 -19.66 13.90
CA VAL A 140 -5.96 -19.88 15.13
C VAL A 140 -6.74 -19.37 16.33
N ARG A 141 -6.54 -20.04 17.45
CA ARG A 141 -7.10 -19.69 18.77
C ARG A 141 -5.98 -19.32 19.72
N ILE A 142 -6.16 -18.24 20.48
CA ILE A 142 -5.24 -17.83 21.52
C ILE A 142 -5.73 -18.44 22.83
N LEU A 143 -4.84 -19.13 23.53
CA LEU A 143 -5.10 -19.78 24.80
C LEU A 143 -4.32 -19.07 25.92
N GLY A 144 -4.90 -18.99 27.11
CA GLY A 144 -4.27 -18.36 28.27
C GLY A 144 -4.30 -16.85 28.34
N ALA A 145 -4.79 -16.18 27.29
CA ALA A 145 -4.97 -14.72 27.25
C ALA A 145 -6.03 -14.33 26.22
N THR A 146 -6.47 -13.07 26.25
CA THR A 146 -7.21 -12.48 25.13
C THR A 146 -6.26 -12.18 23.97
N ALA A 147 -6.79 -12.05 22.75
CA ALA A 147 -5.98 -11.64 21.59
C ALA A 147 -5.33 -10.27 21.79
N ALA A 148 -6.05 -9.35 22.40
CA ALA A 148 -5.53 -8.02 22.72
C ALA A 148 -4.35 -8.07 23.67
N ASP A 149 -4.44 -8.87 24.74
CA ASP A 149 -3.35 -9.06 25.70
C ASP A 149 -2.14 -9.75 25.07
N ALA A 150 -2.37 -10.78 24.25
CA ALA A 150 -1.30 -11.49 23.55
C ALA A 150 -0.56 -10.54 22.58
N ILE A 151 -1.29 -9.71 21.82
CA ILE A 151 -0.71 -8.71 20.95
C ILE A 151 0.06 -7.65 21.74
N ALA A 152 -0.50 -7.16 22.84
CA ALA A 152 0.14 -6.13 23.67
C ALA A 152 1.47 -6.64 24.30
N ARG A 153 1.52 -7.92 24.72
CA ARG A 153 2.69 -8.50 25.43
C ARG A 153 3.75 -9.05 24.48
N PHE A 154 3.34 -9.69 23.39
CA PHE A 154 4.24 -10.47 22.52
C PHE A 154 4.28 -9.96 21.09
N GLY A 155 3.41 -9.00 20.74
CA GLY A 155 3.27 -8.48 19.40
C GLY A 155 4.46 -7.65 18.94
N ARG A 156 4.86 -7.88 17.71
CA ARG A 156 5.91 -7.11 17.01
C ARG A 156 5.36 -6.53 15.72
N LEU A 157 5.98 -5.44 15.27
CA LEU A 157 5.65 -4.82 14.00
C LEU A 157 5.94 -5.79 12.84
N PRO A 158 4.97 -6.08 11.96
CA PRO A 158 5.20 -6.89 10.77
C PRO A 158 5.83 -6.05 9.66
N LEU A 159 7.15 -6.08 9.53
CA LEU A 159 7.82 -5.46 8.38
C LEU A 159 7.64 -6.31 7.11
N PRO A 160 7.58 -5.68 5.92
CA PRO A 160 7.52 -6.39 4.65
C PRO A 160 8.70 -7.37 4.47
N PRO A 161 8.51 -8.52 3.79
CA PRO A 161 9.53 -9.56 3.68
C PRO A 161 10.85 -9.12 2.99
N TYR A 162 10.80 -8.07 2.17
CA TYR A 162 12.01 -7.53 1.53
C TYR A 162 12.87 -6.66 2.48
N ILE A 163 12.35 -6.30 3.65
CA ILE A 163 13.14 -5.69 4.73
C ILE A 163 13.71 -6.85 5.57
N ALA A 164 14.89 -7.34 5.16
CA ALA A 164 15.51 -8.53 5.72
C ALA A 164 16.22 -8.25 7.06
N ARG A 165 15.51 -7.65 8.03
CA ARG A 165 15.96 -7.42 9.40
C ARG A 165 14.78 -7.41 10.36
N GLU A 166 15.06 -7.60 11.65
CA GLU A 166 14.05 -7.41 12.69
C GLU A 166 13.68 -5.92 12.82
N PRO A 167 12.42 -5.62 13.20
CA PRO A 167 11.99 -4.26 13.49
C PRO A 167 12.79 -3.69 14.67
N THR A 168 13.04 -2.39 14.59
CA THR A 168 13.65 -1.59 15.68
C THR A 168 12.59 -0.66 16.27
N ALA A 169 12.84 -0.08 17.46
CA ALA A 169 11.94 0.91 18.05
C ALA A 169 11.66 2.10 17.11
N ALA A 170 12.62 2.48 16.26
CA ALA A 170 12.41 3.52 15.26
C ALA A 170 11.41 3.11 14.17
N ASP A 171 11.22 1.82 13.91
CA ASP A 171 10.23 1.34 12.93
C ASP A 171 8.80 1.45 13.46
N ASP A 172 8.59 1.37 14.77
CA ASP A 172 7.26 1.47 15.39
C ASP A 172 6.60 2.83 15.08
N GLU A 173 7.41 3.89 15.01
CA GLU A 173 6.95 5.21 14.58
C GLU A 173 6.99 5.38 13.05
N ARG A 174 8.07 4.93 12.40
CA ARG A 174 8.32 5.20 10.99
C ARG A 174 7.51 4.34 10.03
N TYR A 175 7.06 3.16 10.45
CA TYR A 175 6.19 2.29 9.66
C TYR A 175 4.70 2.55 9.96
N GLN A 176 4.39 3.76 10.47
CA GLN A 176 3.04 4.30 10.63
C GLN A 176 2.96 5.66 9.94
N THR A 177 1.80 5.98 9.36
CA THR A 177 1.57 7.33 8.87
C THR A 177 1.25 8.26 10.03
N VAL A 178 1.62 9.55 9.92
CA VAL A 178 1.33 10.57 10.96
C VAL A 178 -0.17 10.78 11.20
N TYR A 179 -1.00 10.29 10.31
CA TYR A 179 -2.46 10.37 10.36
C TYR A 179 -3.15 9.01 10.58
N ALA A 180 -2.40 7.95 10.93
CA ALA A 180 -2.95 6.63 11.19
C ALA A 180 -3.90 6.65 12.40
N ARG A 181 -5.12 6.08 12.25
CA ARG A 181 -6.17 6.11 13.28
C ARG A 181 -6.75 4.73 13.58
N VAL A 182 -7.14 3.99 12.55
CA VAL A 182 -7.93 2.76 12.68
C VAL A 182 -7.02 1.55 12.56
N GLU A 183 -6.87 0.78 13.65
CA GLU A 183 -6.10 -0.45 13.63
C GLU A 183 -6.78 -1.54 12.79
N GLY A 184 -5.98 -2.29 12.03
CA GLY A 184 -6.52 -3.41 11.26
C GLY A 184 -5.64 -3.90 10.12
N SER A 185 -4.59 -3.17 9.79
CA SER A 185 -3.67 -3.53 8.71
C SER A 185 -2.47 -4.34 9.19
N VAL A 186 -1.99 -5.22 8.33
CA VAL A 186 -0.71 -5.92 8.49
C VAL A 186 0.44 -5.20 7.79
N ALA A 187 0.14 -4.17 6.99
CA ALA A 187 1.12 -3.35 6.31
C ALA A 187 0.69 -1.88 6.27
N ALA A 188 1.67 -0.97 6.32
CA ALA A 188 1.42 0.46 6.22
C ALA A 188 1.01 0.86 4.80
N PRO A 189 0.16 1.89 4.63
CA PRO A 189 -0.07 2.54 3.35
C PRO A 189 1.17 3.38 3.00
N THR A 190 2.17 2.74 2.39
CA THR A 190 3.56 3.20 2.33
C THR A 190 3.75 4.55 1.65
N ALA A 191 2.92 4.92 0.67
CA ALA A 191 2.94 6.25 0.08
C ALA A 191 2.62 7.37 1.09
N GLY A 192 1.89 7.02 2.14
CA GLY A 192 1.57 7.93 3.25
C GLY A 192 2.73 8.19 4.21
N LEU A 193 3.73 7.31 4.25
CA LEU A 193 4.89 7.44 5.14
C LEU A 193 5.76 8.66 4.85
N HIS A 194 5.63 9.25 3.67
CA HIS A 194 6.35 10.45 3.27
C HIS A 194 5.81 11.73 3.89
N PHE A 195 4.54 11.73 4.30
CA PHE A 195 3.91 12.92 4.88
C PHE A 195 4.41 13.19 6.30
N THR A 196 4.52 14.46 6.61
CA THR A 196 4.66 14.98 7.97
C THR A 196 3.44 15.82 8.32
N SER A 197 3.23 16.11 9.60
CA SER A 197 2.13 16.99 10.03
C SER A 197 2.24 18.38 9.41
N GLU A 198 3.46 18.93 9.39
CA GLU A 198 3.74 20.27 8.83
C GLU A 198 3.43 20.33 7.32
N LEU A 199 3.69 19.24 6.58
CA LEU A 199 3.36 19.17 5.15
C LEU A 199 1.85 19.14 4.91
N LEU A 200 1.11 18.39 5.74
CA LEU A 200 -0.35 18.34 5.68
C LEU A 200 -0.96 19.70 6.05
N ASP A 201 -0.41 20.37 7.06
CA ASP A 201 -0.82 21.71 7.47
C ASP A 201 -0.56 22.73 6.36
N ALA A 202 0.59 22.68 5.70
CA ALA A 202 0.92 23.54 4.57
C ALA A 202 -0.02 23.34 3.37
N LEU A 203 -0.38 22.09 3.06
CA LEU A 203 -1.37 21.76 2.02
C LEU A 203 -2.75 22.31 2.39
N SER A 204 -3.18 22.09 3.62
CA SER A 204 -4.46 22.58 4.14
C SER A 204 -4.53 24.12 4.13
N ALA A 205 -3.47 24.79 4.59
CA ALA A 205 -3.36 26.26 4.57
C ALA A 205 -3.41 26.83 3.15
N LYS A 206 -2.90 26.09 2.16
CA LYS A 206 -3.04 26.44 0.73
C LYS A 206 -4.48 26.29 0.23
N GLY A 207 -5.35 25.58 0.95
CA GLY A 207 -6.72 25.30 0.55
C GLY A 207 -6.89 23.99 -0.24
N VAL A 208 -5.95 23.05 -0.10
CA VAL A 208 -6.13 21.66 -0.51
C VAL A 208 -7.06 21.00 0.51
N LEU A 209 -8.10 20.35 0.02
CA LEU A 209 -8.99 19.57 0.89
C LEU A 209 -8.32 18.24 1.21
N ILE A 210 -8.34 17.84 2.49
CA ILE A 210 -7.72 16.57 2.94
C ILE A 210 -8.79 15.74 3.61
N SER A 211 -8.94 14.50 3.16
CA SER A 211 -9.86 13.53 3.76
C SER A 211 -9.24 12.14 3.77
N GLY A 212 -9.83 11.24 4.56
CA GLY A 212 -9.33 9.87 4.70
C GLY A 212 -10.42 8.84 4.51
N LEU A 213 -9.99 7.67 4.08
CA LEU A 213 -10.74 6.42 4.14
C LEU A 213 -9.96 5.40 4.97
N ASP A 214 -10.60 4.33 5.39
CA ASP A 214 -9.92 3.16 5.95
C ASP A 214 -9.92 2.03 4.91
N LEU A 215 -8.75 1.52 4.55
CA LEU A 215 -8.62 0.24 3.86
C LEU A 215 -7.60 -0.59 4.64
N ARG A 216 -8.04 -1.76 5.10
CA ARG A 216 -7.23 -2.69 5.86
C ARG A 216 -6.35 -3.50 4.94
N VAL A 217 -5.07 -3.13 4.90
CA VAL A 217 -4.09 -3.76 4.01
C VAL A 217 -3.77 -5.17 4.51
N GLY A 218 -4.07 -6.14 3.67
CA GLY A 218 -3.80 -7.55 3.91
C GLY A 218 -2.38 -7.98 3.49
N PRO A 219 -1.94 -9.20 3.87
CA PRO A 219 -0.61 -9.72 3.55
C PRO A 219 -0.43 -9.98 2.05
N GLY A 220 -1.52 -10.11 1.29
CA GLY A 220 -1.50 -10.34 -0.15
C GLY A 220 -0.86 -9.21 -0.96
N THR A 221 -0.80 -7.99 -0.42
CA THR A 221 -0.19 -6.83 -1.09
C THR A 221 1.29 -7.04 -1.44
N PHE A 222 1.99 -7.92 -0.72
CA PHE A 222 3.41 -8.22 -0.96
C PHE A 222 3.65 -9.51 -1.74
N LYS A 223 2.60 -10.25 -2.09
CA LYS A 223 2.75 -11.47 -2.90
C LYS A 223 3.03 -11.07 -4.35
N PRO A 224 4.06 -11.65 -5.00
CA PRO A 224 4.25 -11.48 -6.43
C PRO A 224 3.11 -12.16 -7.19
N VAL A 225 2.88 -11.72 -8.43
CA VAL A 225 2.00 -12.42 -9.36
C VAL A 225 2.72 -13.67 -9.83
N GLU A 226 2.20 -14.83 -9.49
CA GLU A 226 2.79 -16.14 -9.77
C GLU A 226 2.29 -16.73 -11.10
N THR A 227 1.17 -16.20 -11.61
CA THR A 227 0.58 -16.64 -12.91
C THR A 227 1.22 -15.90 -14.07
N ASP A 228 1.38 -16.58 -15.22
CA ASP A 228 1.86 -15.93 -16.45
C ASP A 228 0.81 -15.01 -17.06
N ASP A 229 -0.47 -15.36 -16.95
CA ASP A 229 -1.60 -14.48 -17.29
C ASP A 229 -2.07 -13.73 -16.04
N PRO A 230 -1.91 -12.39 -15.98
CA PRO A 230 -2.40 -11.60 -14.85
C PRO A 230 -3.88 -11.74 -14.58
N ARG A 231 -4.71 -12.09 -15.58
CA ARG A 231 -6.16 -12.28 -15.44
C ARG A 231 -6.53 -13.48 -14.57
N GLU A 232 -5.62 -14.43 -14.42
CA GLU A 232 -5.78 -15.60 -13.56
C GLU A 232 -5.40 -15.32 -12.10
N HIS A 233 -4.72 -14.19 -11.84
CA HIS A 233 -4.33 -13.83 -10.49
C HIS A 233 -5.55 -13.41 -9.67
N ARG A 234 -5.77 -14.09 -8.54
CA ARG A 234 -6.84 -13.77 -7.60
C ARG A 234 -6.34 -12.86 -6.49
N MET A 235 -6.89 -11.65 -6.45
CA MET A 235 -6.65 -10.72 -5.34
C MET A 235 -7.36 -11.21 -4.08
N HIS A 236 -6.67 -11.20 -2.95
CA HIS A 236 -7.35 -11.36 -1.66
C HIS A 236 -8.25 -10.14 -1.39
N PRO A 237 -9.49 -10.37 -0.88
CA PRO A 237 -10.36 -9.27 -0.52
C PRO A 237 -9.76 -8.43 0.61
N GLU A 238 -9.84 -7.11 0.48
CA GLU A 238 -9.47 -6.15 1.52
C GLU A 238 -10.70 -5.32 1.88
N SER A 239 -10.97 -5.21 3.18
CA SER A 239 -12.10 -4.42 3.67
C SER A 239 -11.76 -2.95 3.66
N TYR A 240 -12.72 -2.12 3.24
CA TYR A 240 -12.59 -0.66 3.30
C TYR A 240 -13.83 0.00 3.90
N GLU A 241 -13.66 1.22 4.36
CA GLU A 241 -14.74 2.08 4.82
C GLU A 241 -14.57 3.50 4.27
N ILE A 242 -15.63 4.04 3.68
CA ILE A 242 -15.71 5.38 3.10
C ILE A 242 -16.80 6.14 3.85
N SER A 243 -16.41 7.25 4.49
CA SER A 243 -17.38 8.09 5.20
C SER A 243 -18.30 8.86 4.25
N PRO A 244 -19.55 9.19 4.65
CA PRO A 244 -20.41 10.08 3.86
C PRO A 244 -19.75 11.43 3.58
N ARG A 245 -18.94 11.94 4.52
CA ARG A 245 -18.18 13.17 4.32
C ARG A 245 -17.20 13.07 3.15
N LEU A 246 -16.46 11.96 3.03
CA LEU A 246 -15.54 11.78 1.90
C LEU A 246 -16.30 11.69 0.58
N ALA A 247 -17.44 10.98 0.55
CA ALA A 247 -18.27 10.88 -0.64
C ALA A 247 -18.75 12.26 -1.11
N GLY A 248 -19.31 13.07 -0.21
CA GLY A 248 -19.74 14.41 -0.54
C GLY A 248 -18.58 15.36 -0.95
N LEU A 249 -17.39 15.20 -0.36
CA LEU A 249 -16.22 15.98 -0.79
C LEU A 249 -15.78 15.64 -2.22
N VAL A 250 -15.86 14.39 -2.64
CA VAL A 250 -15.56 13.99 -4.04
C VAL A 250 -16.51 14.67 -5.00
N GLU A 251 -17.81 14.71 -4.69
CA GLU A 251 -18.83 15.38 -5.52
C GLU A 251 -18.55 16.88 -5.62
N VAL A 252 -18.45 17.57 -4.47
CA VAL A 252 -18.21 19.03 -4.41
C VAL A 252 -16.94 19.43 -5.15
N VAL A 253 -15.84 18.69 -4.97
CA VAL A 253 -14.56 19.00 -5.63
C VAL A 253 -14.69 18.88 -7.14
N ARG A 254 -15.37 17.85 -7.63
CA ARG A 254 -15.58 17.63 -9.05
C ARG A 254 -16.48 18.67 -9.69
N GLU A 255 -17.57 19.05 -9.02
CA GLU A 255 -18.46 20.13 -9.45
C GLU A 255 -17.71 21.47 -9.59
N GLN A 256 -16.74 21.71 -8.72
CA GLN A 256 -15.88 22.90 -8.75
C GLN A 256 -14.70 22.79 -9.73
N GLY A 257 -14.59 21.69 -10.49
CA GLY A 257 -13.51 21.46 -11.47
C GLY A 257 -12.17 21.05 -10.84
N GLY A 258 -12.14 20.76 -9.52
CA GLY A 258 -10.97 20.22 -8.83
C GLY A 258 -10.71 18.76 -9.15
N ARG A 259 -9.62 18.22 -8.64
CA ARG A 259 -9.13 16.86 -8.91
C ARG A 259 -9.06 16.04 -7.63
N VAL A 260 -9.30 14.73 -7.75
CA VAL A 260 -9.16 13.74 -6.69
C VAL A 260 -7.77 13.10 -6.77
N TRP A 261 -6.98 13.31 -5.73
CA TRP A 261 -5.63 12.76 -5.57
C TRP A 261 -5.67 11.56 -4.63
N ALA A 262 -5.24 10.41 -5.11
CA ALA A 262 -5.08 9.22 -4.28
C ALA A 262 -3.64 9.11 -3.76
N VAL A 263 -3.48 8.96 -2.45
CA VAL A 263 -2.20 8.65 -1.82
C VAL A 263 -2.10 7.14 -1.58
N GLY A 264 -1.39 6.49 -2.48
CA GLY A 264 -1.20 5.05 -2.51
C GLY A 264 -2.22 4.28 -3.34
N THR A 265 -1.80 3.12 -3.80
CA THR A 265 -2.61 2.19 -4.60
C THR A 265 -3.81 1.64 -3.85
N THR A 266 -3.75 1.57 -2.51
CA THR A 266 -4.86 1.16 -1.65
C THR A 266 -6.02 2.15 -1.72
N VAL A 267 -5.73 3.46 -1.72
CA VAL A 267 -6.75 4.51 -1.89
C VAL A 267 -7.39 4.43 -3.27
N VAL A 268 -6.59 4.23 -4.33
CA VAL A 268 -7.12 4.02 -5.69
C VAL A 268 -8.11 2.86 -5.68
N ARG A 269 -7.72 1.71 -5.15
CA ARG A 269 -8.58 0.51 -5.15
C ARG A 269 -9.86 0.70 -4.36
N ALA A 270 -9.81 1.37 -3.21
CA ALA A 270 -11.01 1.65 -2.43
C ALA A 270 -11.98 2.60 -3.16
N LEU A 271 -11.46 3.73 -3.67
CA LEU A 271 -12.28 4.72 -4.38
C LEU A 271 -12.89 4.13 -5.66
N GLU A 272 -12.09 3.44 -6.48
CA GLU A 272 -12.56 2.84 -7.73
C GLU A 272 -13.52 1.67 -7.50
N SER A 273 -13.40 0.93 -6.38
CA SER A 273 -14.37 -0.11 -5.99
C SER A 273 -15.71 0.46 -5.54
N ALA A 274 -15.69 1.64 -4.94
CA ALA A 274 -16.90 2.34 -4.52
C ALA A 274 -17.51 3.22 -5.62
N ALA A 275 -16.79 3.41 -6.73
CA ALA A 275 -17.18 4.28 -7.83
C ALA A 275 -18.50 3.85 -8.49
N GLN A 276 -19.33 4.83 -8.80
CA GLN A 276 -20.56 4.68 -9.58
C GLN A 276 -20.35 5.11 -11.04
N PRO A 277 -21.25 4.75 -11.96
CA PRO A 277 -21.11 5.11 -13.38
C PRO A 277 -21.02 6.61 -13.64
N ASP A 278 -21.63 7.44 -12.80
CA ASP A 278 -21.61 8.91 -12.87
C ASP A 278 -20.34 9.53 -12.25
N GLY A 279 -19.45 8.73 -11.68
CA GLY A 279 -18.22 9.16 -11.04
C GLY A 279 -18.39 9.58 -9.58
N THR A 280 -19.58 9.45 -8.99
CA THR A 280 -19.77 9.53 -7.54
C THR A 280 -19.22 8.27 -6.85
N ILE A 281 -19.11 8.29 -5.53
CA ILE A 281 -18.70 7.12 -4.75
C ILE A 281 -19.75 6.77 -3.70
N ARG A 282 -19.98 5.48 -3.48
CA ARG A 282 -20.83 5.02 -2.38
C ARG A 282 -20.06 5.13 -1.07
N SER A 283 -20.70 5.73 -0.06
CA SER A 283 -20.22 5.67 1.32
C SER A 283 -20.60 4.34 1.98
N GLY A 284 -19.91 4.02 3.08
CA GLY A 284 -20.13 2.81 3.87
C GLY A 284 -18.97 1.83 3.78
N SER A 285 -19.17 0.67 4.39
CA SER A 285 -18.21 -0.43 4.40
C SER A 285 -18.36 -1.29 3.15
N GLY A 286 -17.23 -1.78 2.64
CA GLY A 286 -17.17 -2.68 1.49
C GLY A 286 -15.93 -3.56 1.50
N GLN A 287 -15.86 -4.45 0.53
CA GLN A 287 -14.66 -5.24 0.25
C GLN A 287 -14.20 -5.00 -1.18
N THR A 288 -12.90 -4.98 -1.39
CA THR A 288 -12.30 -4.86 -2.71
C THR A 288 -11.36 -6.01 -3.00
N SER A 289 -11.61 -6.71 -4.08
CA SER A 289 -10.65 -7.59 -4.77
C SER A 289 -10.27 -7.03 -6.14
N LEU A 290 -10.47 -5.72 -6.33
CA LEU A 290 -10.26 -5.04 -7.61
C LEU A 290 -8.79 -5.15 -8.03
N MET A 291 -8.57 -5.79 -9.16
CA MET A 291 -7.30 -5.81 -9.86
C MET A 291 -7.34 -4.82 -11.01
N ILE A 292 -6.47 -3.83 -10.95
CA ILE A 292 -6.38 -2.79 -11.98
C ILE A 292 -5.22 -3.11 -12.92
N THR A 293 -5.54 -3.27 -14.19
CA THR A 293 -4.60 -3.58 -15.28
C THR A 293 -4.70 -2.53 -16.38
N PRO A 294 -3.70 -2.43 -17.29
CA PRO A 294 -3.77 -1.52 -18.43
C PRO A 294 -5.11 -1.63 -19.19
N GLY A 295 -5.70 -0.46 -19.47
CA GLY A 295 -7.04 -0.36 -20.08
C GLY A 295 -8.18 -0.15 -19.07
N TYR A 296 -7.90 -0.19 -17.76
CA TYR A 296 -8.91 0.10 -16.73
C TYR A 296 -9.43 1.55 -16.85
N PRO A 297 -10.77 1.76 -16.86
CA PRO A 297 -11.36 3.09 -16.93
C PRO A 297 -11.49 3.69 -15.53
N PHE A 298 -10.52 4.51 -15.11
CA PHE A 298 -10.61 5.22 -13.83
C PHE A 298 -11.79 6.20 -13.85
N ARG A 299 -12.61 6.16 -12.80
CA ARG A 299 -13.84 6.95 -12.68
C ARG A 299 -13.73 8.06 -11.66
N VAL A 300 -12.95 7.85 -10.61
CA VAL A 300 -12.86 8.76 -9.45
C VAL A 300 -11.49 9.38 -9.33
N VAL A 301 -10.42 8.61 -9.46
CA VAL A 301 -9.07 9.07 -9.20
C VAL A 301 -8.48 9.77 -10.42
N ASP A 302 -8.12 11.04 -10.26
CA ASP A 302 -7.50 11.86 -11.31
C ASP A 302 -5.99 11.91 -11.23
N ARG A 303 -5.41 11.80 -10.02
CA ARG A 303 -3.97 11.93 -9.74
C ARG A 303 -3.54 10.87 -8.74
N LEU A 304 -2.35 10.34 -8.91
CA LEU A 304 -1.82 9.28 -8.05
C LEU A 304 -0.45 9.66 -7.50
N LEU A 305 -0.32 9.57 -6.16
CA LEU A 305 0.95 9.62 -5.45
C LEU A 305 1.24 8.21 -4.93
N THR A 306 2.36 7.61 -5.30
CA THR A 306 2.68 6.22 -4.94
C THR A 306 4.19 5.98 -4.84
N ASN A 307 4.61 4.91 -4.15
CA ASN A 307 6.00 4.45 -4.14
C ASN A 307 6.38 3.75 -5.46
N PHE A 308 7.66 3.46 -5.61
CA PHE A 308 8.14 2.49 -6.59
C PHE A 308 7.89 1.07 -6.09
N HIS A 309 7.26 0.25 -6.93
CA HIS A 309 6.81 -1.10 -6.59
C HIS A 309 7.71 -2.19 -7.17
N LEU A 310 7.56 -3.40 -6.63
CA LEU A 310 8.27 -4.59 -7.11
C LEU A 310 7.89 -4.93 -8.56
N PRO A 311 8.85 -5.48 -9.34
CA PRO A 311 8.53 -6.13 -10.60
C PRO A 311 7.53 -7.28 -10.39
N ARG A 312 6.75 -7.58 -11.43
CA ARG A 312 5.75 -8.66 -11.42
C ARG A 312 4.75 -8.53 -10.27
N SER A 313 4.36 -7.30 -9.91
CA SER A 313 3.36 -7.05 -8.86
C SER A 313 2.09 -6.41 -9.44
N THR A 314 0.97 -6.69 -8.79
CA THR A 314 -0.32 -6.05 -9.11
C THR A 314 -0.25 -4.54 -8.96
N LEU A 315 0.63 -4.03 -8.10
CA LEU A 315 0.84 -2.61 -7.87
C LEU A 315 1.54 -1.93 -9.05
N LEU A 316 2.55 -2.58 -9.65
CA LEU A 316 3.18 -2.06 -10.89
C LEU A 316 2.20 -2.09 -12.06
N MET A 317 1.32 -3.08 -12.14
CA MET A 317 0.26 -3.12 -13.15
C MET A 317 -0.72 -1.94 -13.00
N LEU A 318 -1.14 -1.64 -11.76
CA LEU A 318 -1.98 -0.48 -11.47
C LEU A 318 -1.30 0.84 -11.88
N VAL A 319 -0.02 1.01 -11.55
CA VAL A 319 0.76 2.19 -11.95
C VAL A 319 0.84 2.29 -13.48
N SER A 320 1.09 1.17 -14.16
CA SER A 320 1.12 1.12 -15.63
C SER A 320 -0.26 1.40 -16.25
N ALA A 321 -1.34 0.97 -15.60
CA ALA A 321 -2.70 1.29 -16.03
C ALA A 321 -2.99 2.79 -15.91
N PHE A 322 -2.50 3.42 -14.84
CA PHE A 322 -2.75 4.83 -14.53
C PHE A 322 -1.90 5.78 -15.41
N ALA A 323 -0.61 5.52 -15.52
CA ALA A 323 0.34 6.37 -16.25
C ALA A 323 0.45 6.05 -17.75
N GLY A 324 0.02 4.87 -18.15
CA GLY A 324 0.43 4.23 -19.40
C GLY A 324 1.74 3.45 -19.24
N HIS A 325 1.84 2.28 -19.88
CA HIS A 325 2.96 1.34 -19.67
C HIS A 325 4.31 1.95 -20.02
N GLU A 326 4.42 2.60 -21.17
CA GLU A 326 5.68 3.20 -21.67
C GLU A 326 6.21 4.26 -20.70
N LEU A 327 5.34 5.19 -20.24
CA LEU A 327 5.72 6.25 -19.32
C LEU A 327 6.07 5.69 -17.94
N ALA A 328 5.32 4.70 -17.44
CA ALA A 328 5.64 4.03 -16.20
C ALA A 328 7.04 3.39 -16.26
N MET A 329 7.34 2.62 -17.33
CA MET A 329 8.65 1.99 -17.49
C MET A 329 9.78 3.01 -17.66
N ALA A 330 9.55 4.10 -18.38
CA ALA A 330 10.52 5.19 -18.49
C ALA A 330 10.80 5.84 -17.14
N ALA A 331 9.76 6.06 -16.29
CA ALA A 331 9.92 6.60 -14.95
C ALA A 331 10.72 5.66 -14.04
N TYR A 332 10.49 4.35 -14.13
CA TYR A 332 11.27 3.34 -13.39
C TYR A 332 12.72 3.28 -13.85
N ALA A 333 12.98 3.30 -15.17
CA ALA A 333 14.34 3.36 -15.71
C ALA A 333 15.08 4.62 -15.25
N HIS A 334 14.41 5.78 -15.30
CA HIS A 334 14.94 7.04 -14.78
C HIS A 334 15.26 6.94 -13.28
N ALA A 335 14.33 6.42 -12.48
CA ALA A 335 14.53 6.27 -11.04
C ALA A 335 15.73 5.35 -10.70
N VAL A 336 15.95 4.30 -11.48
CA VAL A 336 17.13 3.42 -11.34
C VAL A 336 18.41 4.18 -11.71
N SER A 337 18.45 4.90 -12.85
CA SER A 337 19.62 5.66 -13.28
C SER A 337 20.02 6.76 -12.30
N GLU A 338 19.03 7.44 -11.74
CA GLU A 338 19.19 8.51 -10.76
C GLU A 338 19.35 8.01 -9.32
N ARG A 339 19.41 6.68 -9.11
CA ARG A 339 19.57 6.04 -7.81
C ARG A 339 18.51 6.42 -6.80
N TYR A 340 17.24 6.48 -7.23
CA TYR A 340 16.11 6.57 -6.32
C TYR A 340 15.95 5.28 -5.53
N ARG A 341 15.44 5.41 -4.30
CA ARG A 341 15.17 4.28 -3.41
C ARG A 341 13.78 3.73 -3.72
N PHE A 342 13.66 2.42 -3.60
CA PHE A 342 12.43 1.69 -3.92
C PHE A 342 11.74 1.19 -2.66
N TYR A 343 10.47 0.79 -2.78
CA TYR A 343 9.64 0.13 -1.79
C TYR A 343 9.20 1.04 -0.63
N SER A 344 8.89 0.45 0.55
CA SER A 344 8.20 1.14 1.66
C SER A 344 8.91 2.36 2.19
N TYR A 345 10.23 2.30 2.35
CA TYR A 345 11.06 3.41 2.84
C TYR A 345 11.79 4.15 1.72
N GLY A 346 11.45 3.83 0.49
CA GLY A 346 12.04 4.44 -0.68
C GLY A 346 11.50 5.82 -1.01
N ASP A 347 11.64 6.19 -2.26
CA ASP A 347 11.15 7.46 -2.81
C ASP A 347 9.76 7.26 -3.45
N ALA A 348 9.15 8.31 -3.97
CA ALA A 348 7.80 8.27 -4.51
C ALA A 348 7.73 8.83 -5.92
N MET A 349 6.60 8.61 -6.57
CA MET A 349 6.23 9.27 -7.83
C MET A 349 4.85 9.91 -7.70
N VAL A 350 4.67 11.01 -8.43
CA VAL A 350 3.39 11.65 -8.67
C VAL A 350 3.05 11.51 -10.15
N ILE A 351 1.86 11.01 -10.43
CA ILE A 351 1.30 10.85 -11.76
C ILE A 351 0.15 11.86 -11.88
N LEU A 352 0.34 12.83 -12.79
CA LEU A 352 -0.54 13.97 -13.00
C LEU A 352 -1.51 13.75 -14.16
#